data_cb9960a2911eab7e8de6dc0b6f25ed93
#
_entry.id   cb9960a2911eab7e8de6dc0b6f25ed93
#
_cell.length_a   1.000
_cell.length_b   1.000
_cell.length_c   1.000
_cell.angle_alpha   90.00
_cell.angle_beta   90.00
_cell.angle_gamma   90.00
#
_symmetry.space_group_name_H-M   'P 1'
#
loop_
_entity.id
_entity.type
_entity.pdbx_description
1 polymer ?
#
loop_
_entity_poly.entity_id
_entity_poly.type
_entity_poly.pdbx_seq_one_letter_code
_entity_poly.pdbx_strand_id
1 'polypeptide(L)'
;MENKKYKTVLIGTGRIGFLLGFDKKREQPASHTMALLKNKKIELCAGCDTDLERLKIWQKYVKSHGSEGLVFESGSELYKNIEKIDIAVVAVNESAHLEECIRAIEARPRLVILEKPVALNSFEAQKIADCAEKNKVPVMVNHERRFDKNYALAMQWMEKIGEIQRVEAELDSGLRIYAKEFEKDGTYSLLHDGTH
;
A
#
# COMPACT_ATOMS: atom_id res chain seq x y z
N MET A 1 -13.53 -20.50 -20.38
CA MET A 1 -13.09 -19.10 -20.30
C MET A 1 -11.84 -19.08 -19.43
N GLU A 2 -10.68 -18.79 -19.99
CA GLU A 2 -9.45 -18.62 -19.20
C GLU A 2 -9.68 -17.55 -18.14
N ASN A 3 -9.38 -17.88 -16.89
CA ASN A 3 -9.46 -16.95 -15.76
C ASN A 3 -8.35 -15.90 -15.92
N LYS A 4 -8.65 -14.83 -16.66
CA LYS A 4 -7.72 -13.71 -16.89
C LYS A 4 -7.29 -13.13 -15.55
N LYS A 5 -6.01 -13.29 -15.22
CA LYS A 5 -5.41 -12.67 -14.04
C LYS A 5 -5.03 -11.22 -14.33
N TYR A 6 -5.04 -10.40 -13.29
CA TYR A 6 -4.58 -9.01 -13.34
C TYR A 6 -3.08 -8.95 -13.07
N LYS A 7 -2.31 -8.49 -14.05
CA LYS A 7 -0.87 -8.26 -13.91
C LYS A 7 -0.62 -7.16 -12.89
N THR A 8 0.04 -7.52 -11.81
CA THR A 8 0.24 -6.65 -10.66
C THR A 8 1.72 -6.48 -10.36
N VAL A 9 2.13 -5.26 -10.06
CA VAL A 9 3.48 -4.92 -9.65
C VAL A 9 3.49 -4.33 -8.25
N LEU A 10 4.59 -4.52 -7.51
CA LEU A 10 4.78 -4.00 -6.15
C LEU A 10 5.99 -3.07 -6.10
N ILE A 11 5.78 -1.83 -5.70
CA ILE A 11 6.80 -0.82 -5.47
C ILE A 11 7.02 -0.71 -3.96
N GLY A 12 8.20 -1.13 -3.51
CA GLY A 12 8.55 -1.25 -2.09
C GLY A 12 8.27 -2.65 -1.52
N THR A 13 9.34 -3.39 -1.27
CA THR A 13 9.30 -4.72 -0.63
C THR A 13 9.64 -4.65 0.87
N GLY A 14 9.42 -3.48 1.50
CA GLY A 14 9.67 -3.20 2.91
C GLY A 14 8.71 -3.91 3.85
N ARG A 15 8.46 -3.28 5.01
CA ARG A 15 7.62 -3.87 6.08
C ARG A 15 6.25 -4.26 5.57
N ILE A 16 5.44 -3.30 5.13
CA ILE A 16 4.07 -3.56 4.68
C ILE A 16 4.04 -4.25 3.31
N GLY A 17 5.02 -3.97 2.44
CA GLY A 17 5.13 -4.63 1.15
C GLY A 17 5.36 -6.13 1.25
N PHE A 18 6.19 -6.58 2.23
CA PHE A 18 6.60 -7.97 2.34
C PHE A 18 6.82 -8.49 3.76
N LEU A 19 7.65 -7.81 4.57
CA LEU A 19 8.22 -8.40 5.80
C LEU A 19 7.19 -8.67 6.90
N LEU A 20 6.12 -7.86 7.01
CA LEU A 20 5.05 -8.09 7.98
C LEU A 20 4.30 -9.41 7.77
N GLY A 21 4.38 -9.99 6.58
CA GLY A 21 3.85 -11.31 6.32
C GLY A 21 4.51 -12.43 7.14
N PHE A 22 5.67 -12.20 7.75
CA PHE A 22 6.35 -13.14 8.63
C PHE A 22 6.12 -12.86 10.12
N ASP A 23 5.43 -11.77 10.45
CA ASP A 23 5.10 -11.44 11.84
C ASP A 23 3.98 -12.35 12.37
N LYS A 24 4.36 -13.30 13.22
CA LYS A 24 3.43 -14.27 13.82
C LYS A 24 2.42 -13.65 14.79
N LYS A 25 2.63 -12.39 15.20
CA LYS A 25 1.69 -11.67 16.09
C LYS A 25 0.56 -10.99 15.32
N ARG A 26 0.62 -11.00 13.99
CA ARG A 26 -0.40 -10.39 13.13
C ARG A 26 -1.27 -11.45 12.47
N GLU A 27 -2.54 -11.10 12.29
CA GLU A 27 -3.43 -11.86 11.42
C GLU A 27 -2.89 -11.83 9.98
N GLN A 28 -2.88 -12.98 9.32
CA GLN A 28 -2.31 -13.14 7.99
C GLN A 28 -3.39 -13.26 6.90
N PRO A 29 -3.15 -12.66 5.73
CA PRO A 29 -1.94 -12.01 5.22
C PRO A 29 -1.76 -10.59 5.77
N ALA A 30 -0.58 -10.27 6.32
CA ALA A 30 -0.26 -8.95 6.86
C ALA A 30 0.69 -8.14 5.97
N SER A 31 0.89 -8.56 4.72
CA SER A 31 1.68 -7.80 3.73
C SER A 31 1.04 -7.87 2.35
N HIS A 32 1.33 -6.85 1.53
CA HIS A 32 0.85 -6.83 0.15
C HIS A 32 1.28 -8.06 -0.64
N THR A 33 2.55 -8.46 -0.54
CA THR A 33 3.05 -9.66 -1.25
C THR A 33 2.21 -10.89 -0.96
N MET A 34 1.94 -11.17 0.32
CA MET A 34 1.19 -12.37 0.68
C MET A 34 -0.29 -12.28 0.33
N ALA A 35 -0.88 -11.09 0.46
CA ALA A 35 -2.26 -10.85 0.04
C ALA A 35 -2.43 -11.04 -1.48
N LEU A 36 -1.50 -10.49 -2.27
CA LEU A 36 -1.51 -10.63 -3.73
C LEU A 36 -1.33 -12.08 -4.17
N LEU A 37 -0.37 -12.81 -3.59
CA LEU A 37 -0.15 -14.23 -3.91
C LEU A 37 -1.33 -15.13 -3.52
N LYS A 38 -2.04 -14.79 -2.45
CA LYS A 38 -3.24 -15.53 -2.00
C LYS A 38 -4.44 -15.31 -2.94
N ASN A 39 -4.48 -14.21 -3.68
CA ASN A 39 -5.59 -13.88 -4.54
C ASN A 39 -5.46 -14.54 -5.93
N LYS A 40 -6.31 -15.52 -6.22
CA LYS A 40 -6.30 -16.28 -7.46
C LYS A 40 -6.51 -15.45 -8.75
N LYS A 41 -7.03 -14.22 -8.62
CA LYS A 41 -7.23 -13.29 -9.75
C LYS A 41 -6.01 -12.41 -10.03
N ILE A 42 -4.98 -12.48 -9.19
CA ILE A 42 -3.78 -11.68 -9.29
C ILE A 42 -2.62 -12.50 -9.85
N GLU A 43 -1.84 -11.87 -10.69
CA GLU A 43 -0.53 -12.32 -11.14
C GLU A 43 0.49 -11.27 -10.67
N LEU A 44 1.17 -11.56 -9.56
CA LEU A 44 2.26 -10.70 -9.07
C LEU A 44 3.50 -10.94 -9.92
N CYS A 45 3.72 -10.12 -10.94
CA CYS A 45 4.76 -10.37 -11.94
C CYS A 45 6.10 -9.72 -11.59
N ALA A 46 6.09 -8.55 -10.95
CA ALA A 46 7.31 -7.80 -10.67
C ALA A 46 7.26 -7.04 -9.35
N GLY A 47 8.44 -6.72 -8.82
CA GLY A 47 8.62 -5.83 -7.71
C GLY A 47 9.87 -4.98 -7.84
N CYS A 48 9.91 -3.83 -7.15
CA CYS A 48 11.13 -3.03 -7.04
C CYS A 48 11.37 -2.55 -5.61
N ASP A 49 12.64 -2.37 -5.29
CA ASP A 49 13.11 -1.78 -4.04
C ASP A 49 14.53 -1.27 -4.21
N THR A 50 14.89 -0.24 -3.47
CA THR A 50 16.26 0.29 -3.42
C THR A 50 17.21 -0.56 -2.56
N ASP A 51 16.65 -1.39 -1.67
CA ASP A 51 17.40 -2.36 -0.87
C ASP A 51 17.52 -3.69 -1.62
N LEU A 52 18.65 -3.89 -2.25
CA LEU A 52 18.92 -5.04 -3.14
C LEU A 52 18.90 -6.39 -2.40
N GLU A 53 19.33 -6.42 -1.15
CA GLU A 53 19.30 -7.67 -0.37
C GLU A 53 17.88 -8.08 -0.03
N ARG A 54 17.06 -7.12 0.37
CA ARG A 54 15.63 -7.36 0.60
C ARG A 54 14.92 -7.78 -0.68
N LEU A 55 15.25 -7.14 -1.80
CA LEU A 55 14.69 -7.44 -3.10
C LEU A 55 15.01 -8.89 -3.54
N LYS A 56 16.24 -9.36 -3.31
CA LYS A 56 16.64 -10.76 -3.56
C LYS A 56 15.84 -11.76 -2.71
N ILE A 57 15.64 -11.45 -1.42
CA ILE A 57 14.84 -12.29 -0.52
C ILE A 57 13.39 -12.35 -1.01
N TRP A 58 12.81 -11.19 -1.36
CA TRP A 58 11.47 -11.10 -1.93
C TRP A 58 11.34 -11.92 -3.22
N GLN A 59 12.27 -11.78 -4.16
CA GLN A 59 12.30 -12.52 -5.41
C GLN A 59 12.28 -14.03 -5.20
N LYS A 60 13.15 -14.52 -4.31
CA LYS A 60 13.21 -15.95 -3.97
C LYS A 60 11.87 -16.44 -3.42
N TYR A 61 11.25 -15.64 -2.55
CA TYR A 61 9.97 -15.96 -1.94
C TYR A 61 8.85 -16.05 -2.98
N VAL A 62 8.68 -15.03 -3.82
CA VAL A 62 7.58 -15.01 -4.79
C VAL A 62 7.74 -16.07 -5.87
N LYS A 63 8.97 -16.38 -6.30
CA LYS A 63 9.27 -17.50 -7.22
C LYS A 63 8.88 -18.85 -6.63
N SER A 64 9.13 -19.08 -5.35
CA SER A 64 8.71 -20.31 -4.67
C SER A 64 7.19 -20.47 -4.54
N HIS A 65 6.44 -19.38 -4.79
CA HIS A 65 4.96 -19.34 -4.81
C HIS A 65 4.38 -19.22 -6.22
N GLY A 66 5.18 -19.50 -7.26
CA GLY A 66 4.73 -19.56 -8.64
C GLY A 66 4.62 -18.22 -9.36
N SER A 67 5.20 -17.15 -8.82
CA SER A 67 5.34 -15.87 -9.50
C SER A 67 6.57 -15.89 -10.42
N GLU A 68 6.55 -15.10 -11.50
CA GLU A 68 7.73 -14.86 -12.34
C GLU A 68 8.85 -14.17 -11.56
N GLY A 69 8.46 -13.25 -10.66
CA GLY A 69 9.36 -12.59 -9.73
C GLY A 69 10.42 -11.75 -10.43
N LEU A 70 10.03 -10.95 -11.43
CA LEU A 70 10.91 -9.94 -12.01
C LEU A 70 11.25 -8.89 -10.97
N VAL A 71 12.49 -8.41 -10.97
CA VAL A 71 12.96 -7.43 -9.98
C VAL A 71 13.67 -6.27 -10.65
N PHE A 72 13.48 -5.07 -10.07
CA PHE A 72 14.04 -3.81 -10.54
C PHE A 72 14.52 -2.98 -9.36
N GLU A 73 15.53 -2.16 -9.57
CA GLU A 73 16.13 -1.33 -8.51
C GLU A 73 15.34 -0.03 -8.27
N SER A 74 14.43 0.32 -9.19
CA SER A 74 13.59 1.52 -9.09
C SER A 74 12.24 1.34 -9.79
N GLY A 75 11.25 2.14 -9.36
CA GLY A 75 9.95 2.21 -10.05
C GLY A 75 10.11 2.67 -11.50
N SER A 76 11.01 3.63 -11.77
CA SER A 76 11.28 4.09 -13.14
C SER A 76 11.74 2.98 -14.08
N GLU A 77 12.63 2.10 -13.60
CA GLU A 77 13.09 0.96 -14.36
C GLU A 77 11.98 -0.06 -14.56
N LEU A 78 11.23 -0.36 -13.50
CA LEU A 78 10.09 -1.28 -13.55
C LEU A 78 9.08 -0.87 -14.62
N TYR A 79 8.63 0.38 -14.60
CA TYR A 79 7.61 0.88 -15.54
C TYR A 79 8.10 0.96 -16.98
N LYS A 80 9.40 1.06 -17.23
CA LYS A 80 9.99 1.00 -18.58
C LYS A 80 10.03 -0.42 -19.15
N ASN A 81 10.15 -1.42 -18.29
CA ASN A 81 10.37 -2.81 -18.73
C ASN A 81 9.11 -3.68 -18.68
N ILE A 82 8.04 -3.24 -18.01
CA ILE A 82 6.78 -3.98 -17.94
C ILE A 82 5.75 -3.30 -18.85
N GLU A 83 5.49 -3.87 -20.00
CA GLU A 83 4.61 -3.27 -21.03
C GLU A 83 3.16 -3.08 -20.59
N LYS A 84 2.64 -3.99 -19.76
CA LYS A 84 1.25 -3.95 -19.31
C LYS A 84 1.12 -4.23 -17.83
N ILE A 85 0.59 -3.25 -17.14
CA ILE A 85 0.28 -3.33 -15.71
C ILE A 85 -1.22 -3.10 -15.54
N ASP A 86 -1.91 -4.04 -14.89
CA ASP A 86 -3.31 -3.84 -14.50
C ASP A 86 -3.42 -3.17 -13.13
N ILE A 87 -2.55 -3.52 -12.19
CA ILE A 87 -2.55 -2.96 -10.83
C ILE A 87 -1.11 -2.60 -10.42
N ALA A 88 -0.91 -1.39 -9.92
CA ALA A 88 0.34 -0.98 -9.31
C ALA A 88 0.11 -0.76 -7.80
N VAL A 89 0.90 -1.43 -6.97
CA VAL A 89 0.86 -1.26 -5.50
C VAL A 89 2.07 -0.46 -5.06
N VAL A 90 1.84 0.70 -4.46
CA VAL A 90 2.89 1.60 -3.95
C VAL A 90 2.93 1.48 -2.43
N ALA A 91 3.98 0.84 -1.92
CA ALA A 91 4.19 0.49 -0.52
C ALA A 91 5.59 0.88 -0.04
N VAL A 92 6.02 2.06 -0.44
CA VAL A 92 7.29 2.69 -0.06
C VAL A 92 7.15 3.52 1.21
N ASN A 93 8.20 4.20 1.64
CA ASN A 93 8.13 5.18 2.73
C ASN A 93 7.33 6.41 2.29
N GLU A 94 6.67 7.08 3.23
CA GLU A 94 5.76 8.20 3.00
C GLU A 94 6.42 9.33 2.19
N SER A 95 7.71 9.58 2.42
CA SER A 95 8.47 10.61 1.69
C SER A 95 8.62 10.33 0.20
N ALA A 96 8.45 9.07 -0.23
CA ALA A 96 8.51 8.68 -1.63
C ALA A 96 7.12 8.49 -2.26
N HIS A 97 6.02 8.64 -1.50
CA HIS A 97 4.67 8.41 -2.01
C HIS A 97 4.31 9.29 -3.19
N LEU A 98 4.61 10.61 -3.11
CA LEU A 98 4.30 11.54 -4.20
C LEU A 98 4.93 11.08 -5.51
N GLU A 99 6.23 10.85 -5.49
CA GLU A 99 7.00 10.54 -6.70
C GLU A 99 6.60 9.18 -7.29
N GLU A 100 6.58 8.14 -6.46
CA GLU A 100 6.27 6.78 -6.91
C GLU A 100 4.80 6.60 -7.31
N CYS A 101 3.87 7.31 -6.64
CA CYS A 101 2.46 7.28 -7.02
C CYS A 101 2.22 7.99 -8.36
N ILE A 102 2.86 9.13 -8.61
CA ILE A 102 2.78 9.82 -9.91
C ILE A 102 3.32 8.92 -11.02
N ARG A 103 4.49 8.29 -10.85
CA ARG A 103 5.03 7.33 -11.82
C ARG A 103 4.08 6.18 -12.08
N ALA A 104 3.48 5.63 -11.02
CA ALA A 104 2.50 4.57 -11.15
C ALA A 104 1.27 4.99 -11.96
N ILE A 105 0.75 6.20 -11.71
CA ILE A 105 -0.40 6.75 -12.45
C ILE A 105 -0.05 6.97 -13.93
N GLU A 106 1.13 7.52 -14.22
CA GLU A 106 1.59 7.79 -15.59
C GLU A 106 1.80 6.51 -16.42
N ALA A 107 2.10 5.38 -15.77
CA ALA A 107 2.12 4.07 -16.42
C ALA A 107 0.72 3.55 -16.81
N ARG A 108 -0.34 4.28 -16.43
CA ARG A 108 -1.74 4.03 -16.79
C ARG A 108 -2.24 2.62 -16.47
N PRO A 109 -2.04 2.10 -15.27
CA PRO A 109 -2.67 0.88 -14.84
C PRO A 109 -4.19 1.09 -14.71
N ARG A 110 -4.92 0.02 -14.52
CA ARG A 110 -6.36 0.09 -14.24
C ARG A 110 -6.65 0.55 -12.80
N LEU A 111 -5.69 0.38 -11.90
CA LEU A 111 -5.78 0.77 -10.49
C LEU A 111 -4.38 0.98 -9.91
N VAL A 112 -4.22 2.06 -9.15
CA VAL A 112 -3.10 2.22 -8.23
C VAL A 112 -3.61 2.00 -6.80
N ILE A 113 -2.92 1.16 -6.03
CA ILE A 113 -3.11 0.99 -4.59
C ILE A 113 -1.95 1.70 -3.91
N LEU A 114 -2.25 2.73 -3.14
CA LEU A 114 -1.27 3.53 -2.42
C LEU A 114 -1.39 3.28 -0.92
N GLU A 115 -0.27 3.04 -0.24
CA GLU A 115 -0.25 2.98 1.22
C GLU A 115 -0.59 4.33 1.87
N LYS A 116 -1.08 4.25 3.08
CA LYS A 116 -1.33 5.42 3.93
C LYS A 116 0.00 5.88 4.59
N PRO A 117 0.12 7.16 4.92
CA PRO A 117 -0.72 8.29 4.51
C PRO A 117 -0.57 8.57 3.00
N VAL A 118 -1.54 9.21 2.38
CA VAL A 118 -1.48 9.54 0.93
C VAL A 118 -0.20 10.25 0.56
N ALA A 119 0.19 11.25 1.38
CA ALA A 119 1.36 12.09 1.21
C ALA A 119 1.73 12.75 2.54
N LEU A 120 2.82 13.48 2.59
CA LEU A 120 3.26 14.19 3.79
C LEU A 120 2.44 15.45 4.12
N ASN A 121 1.72 15.99 3.14
CA ASN A 121 0.87 17.17 3.30
C ASN A 121 -0.23 17.22 2.23
N SER A 122 -1.19 18.12 2.43
CA SER A 122 -2.35 18.29 1.52
C SER A 122 -1.97 18.73 0.12
N PHE A 123 -0.90 19.52 -0.04
CA PHE A 123 -0.43 19.98 -1.34
C PHE A 123 0.11 18.82 -2.20
N GLU A 124 0.85 17.92 -1.61
CA GLU A 124 1.30 16.69 -2.28
C GLU A 124 0.14 15.75 -2.60
N ALA A 125 -0.80 15.60 -1.66
CA ALA A 125 -2.01 14.81 -1.88
C ALA A 125 -2.84 15.36 -3.05
N GLN A 126 -2.94 16.68 -3.18
CA GLN A 126 -3.64 17.34 -4.30
C GLN A 126 -2.94 17.03 -5.63
N LYS A 127 -1.59 17.08 -5.68
CA LYS A 127 -0.84 16.71 -6.90
C LYS A 127 -1.11 15.28 -7.35
N ILE A 128 -1.21 14.35 -6.40
CA ILE A 128 -1.56 12.96 -6.72
C ILE A 128 -2.98 12.90 -7.30
N ALA A 129 -3.94 13.59 -6.67
CA ALA A 129 -5.32 13.62 -7.13
C ALA A 129 -5.45 14.22 -8.54
N ASP A 130 -4.80 15.36 -8.79
CA ASP A 130 -4.79 16.03 -10.10
C ASP A 130 -4.18 15.13 -11.20
N CYS A 131 -3.09 14.45 -10.86
CA CYS A 131 -2.45 13.50 -11.77
C CYS A 131 -3.36 12.30 -12.08
N ALA A 132 -4.03 11.76 -11.07
CA ALA A 132 -4.97 10.65 -11.21
C ALA A 132 -6.16 11.02 -12.08
N GLU A 133 -6.75 12.18 -11.86
CA GLU A 133 -7.87 12.71 -12.66
C GLU A 133 -7.47 12.95 -14.12
N LYS A 134 -6.34 13.62 -14.35
CA LYS A 134 -5.80 13.90 -15.69
C LYS A 134 -5.57 12.63 -16.50
N ASN A 135 -5.05 11.58 -15.87
CA ASN A 135 -4.76 10.31 -16.52
C ASN A 135 -5.94 9.32 -16.49
N LYS A 136 -7.03 9.64 -15.80
CA LYS A 136 -8.20 8.79 -15.58
C LYS A 136 -7.84 7.44 -14.94
N VAL A 137 -6.90 7.44 -14.02
CA VAL A 137 -6.45 6.28 -13.25
C VAL A 137 -6.98 6.38 -11.83
N PRO A 138 -7.81 5.44 -11.38
CA PRO A 138 -8.26 5.42 -10.00
C PRO A 138 -7.09 5.11 -9.05
N VAL A 139 -7.02 5.85 -7.95
CA VAL A 139 -6.09 5.62 -6.85
C VAL A 139 -6.88 5.22 -5.61
N MET A 140 -6.59 4.05 -5.06
CA MET A 140 -7.18 3.57 -3.81
C MET A 140 -6.14 3.67 -2.70
N VAL A 141 -6.42 4.46 -1.68
CA VAL A 141 -5.57 4.52 -0.48
C VAL A 141 -5.89 3.34 0.43
N ASN A 142 -4.87 2.62 0.86
CA ASN A 142 -5.02 1.41 1.68
C ASN A 142 -5.30 1.74 3.15
N HIS A 143 -6.50 2.20 3.45
CA HIS A 143 -7.03 2.29 4.82
C HIS A 143 -7.62 0.93 5.22
N GLU A 144 -6.79 -0.01 5.59
CA GLU A 144 -7.15 -1.41 5.84
C GLU A 144 -8.26 -1.58 6.88
N ARG A 145 -8.32 -0.70 7.89
CA ARG A 145 -9.34 -0.73 8.95
C ARG A 145 -10.76 -0.55 8.43
N ARG A 146 -10.95 0.04 7.26
CA ARG A 146 -12.27 0.13 6.62
C ARG A 146 -12.88 -1.23 6.29
N PHE A 147 -12.04 -2.25 6.18
CA PHE A 147 -12.45 -3.64 5.89
C PHE A 147 -12.46 -4.53 7.13
N ASP A 148 -12.15 -4.00 8.30
CA ASP A 148 -12.25 -4.71 9.56
C ASP A 148 -13.71 -4.99 9.92
N LYS A 149 -14.00 -6.23 10.33
CA LYS A 149 -15.36 -6.67 10.65
C LYS A 149 -15.98 -5.89 11.81
N ASN A 150 -15.17 -5.46 12.78
CA ASN A 150 -15.66 -4.70 13.93
C ASN A 150 -16.08 -3.29 13.52
N TYR A 151 -15.34 -2.63 12.63
CA TYR A 151 -15.76 -1.34 12.06
C TYR A 151 -17.02 -1.48 11.20
N ALA A 152 -17.11 -2.55 10.40
CA ALA A 152 -18.33 -2.83 9.62
C ALA A 152 -19.53 -3.06 10.53
N LEU A 153 -19.34 -3.77 11.65
CA LEU A 153 -20.40 -3.96 12.65
C LEU A 153 -20.77 -2.65 13.34
N ALA A 154 -19.80 -1.81 13.71
CA ALA A 154 -20.05 -0.50 14.29
C ALA A 154 -20.91 0.38 13.36
N MET A 155 -20.60 0.39 12.06
CA MET A 155 -21.41 1.10 11.05
C MET A 155 -22.87 0.65 11.02
N GLN A 156 -23.12 -0.66 11.13
CA GLN A 156 -24.52 -1.18 11.20
C GLN A 156 -25.24 -0.74 12.48
N TRP A 157 -24.53 -0.63 13.60
CA TRP A 157 -25.11 -0.16 14.85
C TRP A 157 -25.41 1.35 14.82
N MET A 158 -24.61 2.14 14.09
CA MET A 158 -24.84 3.59 13.96
C MET A 158 -26.23 3.92 13.40
N GLU A 159 -26.77 3.09 12.52
CA GLU A 159 -28.16 3.26 12.00
C GLU A 159 -29.23 3.10 13.09
N LYS A 160 -28.90 2.43 14.20
CA LYS A 160 -29.86 2.10 15.27
C LYS A 160 -29.83 3.05 16.46
N ILE A 161 -28.72 3.79 16.64
CA ILE A 161 -28.56 4.69 17.79
C ILE A 161 -29.13 6.09 17.57
N GLY A 162 -29.62 6.38 16.36
CA GLY A 162 -30.16 7.69 16.00
C GLY A 162 -29.06 8.70 15.66
N GLU A 163 -29.33 9.97 15.90
CA GLU A 163 -28.41 11.06 15.57
C GLU A 163 -27.16 11.07 16.46
N ILE A 164 -25.97 11.11 15.85
CA ILE A 164 -24.71 11.10 16.59
C ILE A 164 -24.53 12.46 17.26
N GLN A 165 -24.42 12.46 18.60
CA GLN A 165 -24.23 13.66 19.40
C GLN A 165 -22.76 13.90 19.73
N ARG A 166 -21.96 12.85 19.86
CA ARG A 166 -20.54 12.93 20.23
C ARG A 166 -19.79 11.74 19.68
N VAL A 167 -18.56 11.99 19.21
CA VAL A 167 -17.59 10.97 18.83
C VAL A 167 -16.32 11.19 19.66
N GLU A 168 -15.84 10.15 20.31
CA GLU A 168 -14.53 10.12 20.95
C GLU A 168 -13.71 9.02 20.30
N ALA A 169 -12.48 9.34 19.90
CA ALA A 169 -11.53 8.39 19.37
C ALA A 169 -10.22 8.48 20.16
N GLU A 170 -9.76 7.35 20.64
CA GLU A 170 -8.48 7.22 21.34
C GLU A 170 -7.60 6.23 20.58
N LEU A 171 -6.35 6.61 20.33
CA LEU A 171 -5.37 5.79 19.66
C LEU A 171 -4.05 5.79 20.43
N ASP A 172 -3.78 4.68 21.11
CA ASP A 172 -2.50 4.44 21.75
C ASP A 172 -1.51 3.82 20.77
N SER A 173 -0.45 4.56 20.45
CA SER A 173 0.60 4.15 19.52
C SER A 173 1.95 4.04 20.21
N GLY A 174 2.68 2.97 19.91
CA GLY A 174 4.03 2.72 20.42
C GLY A 174 5.10 3.47 19.65
N LEU A 175 5.48 4.69 20.05
CA LEU A 175 6.51 5.52 19.41
C LEU A 175 7.88 4.85 19.26
N ARG A 176 8.16 3.75 19.95
CA ARG A 176 9.45 3.02 19.87
C ARG A 176 9.80 2.44 18.50
N ILE A 177 8.85 2.47 17.57
CA ILE A 177 9.03 1.91 16.22
C ILE A 177 9.58 2.96 15.25
N TYR A 178 9.47 4.25 15.59
CA TYR A 178 9.86 5.36 14.72
C TYR A 178 11.28 5.83 14.97
N ALA A 179 11.89 6.42 13.95
CA ALA A 179 13.18 7.07 14.09
C ALA A 179 13.08 8.26 15.06
N LYS A 180 14.11 8.50 15.86
CA LYS A 180 14.11 9.54 16.91
C LYS A 180 13.81 10.95 16.40
N GLU A 181 14.13 11.24 15.14
CA GLU A 181 13.80 12.52 14.51
C GLU A 181 12.28 12.79 14.43
N PHE A 182 11.45 11.75 14.44
CA PHE A 182 10.00 11.86 14.38
C PHE A 182 9.34 11.99 15.78
N GLU A 183 10.12 11.86 16.84
CA GLU A 183 9.62 11.97 18.22
C GLU A 183 9.44 13.42 18.68
N LYS A 184 10.01 14.40 17.94
CA LYS A 184 10.17 15.77 18.43
C LYS A 184 8.89 16.57 18.66
N ASP A 185 7.84 16.32 17.87
CA ASP A 185 6.60 17.11 17.93
C ASP A 185 5.32 16.29 17.82
N GLY A 186 5.40 14.97 17.70
CA GLY A 186 4.25 14.08 17.53
C GLY A 186 3.54 14.14 16.18
N THR A 187 3.96 15.04 15.28
CA THR A 187 3.32 15.21 13.96
C THR A 187 3.36 13.95 13.13
N TYR A 188 4.48 13.24 13.15
CA TYR A 188 4.62 11.99 12.42
C TYR A 188 3.66 10.91 12.92
N SER A 189 3.52 10.78 14.24
CA SER A 189 2.59 9.82 14.85
C SER A 189 1.15 10.11 14.45
N LEU A 190 0.76 11.39 14.44
CA LEU A 190 -0.56 11.81 14.00
C LEU A 190 -0.79 11.53 12.50
N LEU A 191 0.18 11.85 11.65
CA LEU A 191 0.09 11.61 10.21
C LEU A 191 0.11 10.12 9.88
N HIS A 192 1.01 9.34 10.51
CA HIS A 192 1.22 7.93 10.17
C HIS A 192 0.14 7.01 10.75
N ASP A 193 -0.19 7.18 12.04
CA ASP A 193 -1.14 6.30 12.73
C ASP A 193 -2.55 6.89 12.80
N GLY A 194 -2.66 8.21 12.92
CA GLY A 194 -3.95 8.90 13.04
C GLY A 194 -4.76 8.95 11.72
N THR A 195 -4.12 8.68 10.58
CA THR A 195 -4.81 8.65 9.27
C THR A 195 -5.47 7.31 8.94
N HIS A 196 -5.33 6.31 9.80
CA HIS A 196 -6.05 5.05 9.66
C HIS A 196 -7.53 5.26 9.88
#